data_3096c9d76135938b63f9c7ebbdc2182d
#
_entry.id   3096c9d76135938b63f9c7ebbdc2182d
#
_cell.length_a   1.000
_cell.length_b   1.000
_cell.length_c   1.000
_cell.angle_alpha   90.00
_cell.angle_beta   90.00
_cell.angle_gamma   90.00
#
_symmetry.space_group_name_H-M   'P 1'
#
loop_
_entity.id
_entity.type
_entity.pdbx_description
1 polymer ?
#
loop_
_entity_poly.entity_id
_entity_poly.type
_entity_poly.pdbx_seq_one_letter_code
_entity_poly.pdbx_strand_id
1 'polypeptide(L)'
;MRGHCRWHARARNAGLGMAPARAADERLSAVFRGGTQRLCSDCEALASFRSGTPRLCSGLPVEARRAMISCMEKRGSKHRFSPGRPRTRVERSADGPPGAQSPWVQLRSATLHPFVFQRMVRAADPAARPGDVVAVYDKAGALFGHGLFNPQSQIAIRMLAYGETPIDEGFWRARFGQAVGLRRQLGLDQVTDAYRVVHSEGDNLSGLIVERYADCLVFEIFALGMFQRWSEFAAMLADELGPPTSLDRPYKAGPAWRTFVRADAQIEAIEGFQAAAAQQEAPARLVIREHGVRYRVDIVGGHKTGFFCDQRDNRLRLARLCGGADVLDVCCYTGGFGLCAKVAGGAASVTGVDLDEAAIELARENANLNQVRVDLVHADAFAYLRQMQANGRQFDVVVVDPPKLVTSRRDLEEGLAKHHDLNALAVQLVRPGGIMLTCSCSGLVSRDAFLGAIHAAGRRTGRALQMFDYTGAAPDHPIMLNCPESGYLKAVWLRVL
;
A
#
# COMPACT_ATOMS: atom_id res chain seq x y z
N MET A 1 15.93 -52.24 8.10
CA MET A 1 14.73 -52.84 7.53
C MET A 1 14.30 -52.00 6.33
N ARG A 2 14.37 -52.61 5.14
CA ARG A 2 14.08 -51.94 3.87
C ARG A 2 12.60 -52.15 3.53
N GLY A 3 11.87 -51.13 3.11
CA GLY A 3 10.51 -51.17 2.62
C GLY A 3 10.35 -50.33 1.36
N HIS A 4 10.43 -51.00 0.20
CA HIS A 4 10.12 -50.46 -1.12
C HIS A 4 8.60 -50.44 -1.34
N CYS A 5 8.02 -49.35 -1.77
CA CYS A 5 6.72 -49.29 -2.42
C CYS A 5 6.88 -48.86 -3.88
N ARG A 6 6.67 -49.80 -4.78
CA ARG A 6 6.52 -49.59 -6.24
C ARG A 6 5.05 -49.23 -6.53
N TRP A 7 4.81 -48.22 -7.32
CA TRP A 7 3.52 -48.01 -7.99
C TRP A 7 3.63 -48.29 -9.48
N HIS A 8 2.81 -49.24 -9.96
CA HIS A 8 2.69 -49.61 -11.35
C HIS A 8 1.78 -48.64 -12.12
N ALA A 9 2.27 -48.16 -13.27
CA ALA A 9 1.50 -47.49 -14.31
C ALA A 9 0.60 -48.51 -15.04
N ARG A 10 -0.67 -48.19 -15.28
CA ARG A 10 -1.52 -48.80 -16.31
C ARG A 10 -2.03 -47.70 -17.24
N ALA A 11 -1.50 -47.73 -18.46
CA ALA A 11 -2.04 -46.99 -19.60
C ALA A 11 -3.32 -47.71 -20.08
N ARG A 12 -4.37 -46.94 -20.41
CA ARG A 12 -5.42 -47.37 -21.35
C ARG A 12 -5.60 -46.28 -22.40
N ASN A 13 -5.29 -46.65 -23.62
CA ASN A 13 -5.62 -45.97 -24.86
C ASN A 13 -7.14 -45.85 -25.04
N ALA A 14 -7.62 -44.68 -25.42
CA ALA A 14 -8.83 -44.53 -26.23
C ALA A 14 -8.58 -43.30 -27.16
N GLY A 15 -8.41 -43.64 -28.45
CA GLY A 15 -8.29 -42.64 -29.50
C GLY A 15 -9.65 -42.10 -29.89
N LEU A 16 -9.70 -40.81 -30.24
CA LEU A 16 -10.75 -40.21 -31.09
C LEU A 16 -10.17 -38.99 -31.82
N GLY A 17 -10.19 -39.13 -33.10
CA GLY A 17 -10.37 -38.27 -34.27
C GLY A 17 -9.87 -36.81 -34.20
N MET A 18 -8.85 -36.52 -34.99
CA MET A 18 -8.51 -35.17 -35.46
C MET A 18 -9.46 -34.76 -36.59
N ALA A 19 -10.03 -33.56 -36.51
CA ALA A 19 -10.50 -32.79 -37.67
C ALA A 19 -10.04 -31.32 -37.54
N PRO A 20 -9.66 -30.63 -38.63
CA PRO A 20 -8.90 -29.40 -38.62
C PRO A 20 -9.77 -28.15 -38.48
N ALA A 21 -9.38 -27.21 -37.61
CA ALA A 21 -9.95 -25.89 -37.53
C ALA A 21 -9.31 -24.99 -38.58
N ARG A 22 -10.06 -24.69 -39.66
CA ARG A 22 -9.92 -23.48 -40.49
C ARG A 22 -11.22 -22.70 -40.39
N ALA A 23 -11.10 -21.34 -40.38
CA ALA A 23 -12.15 -20.32 -40.49
C ALA A 23 -12.61 -19.70 -39.15
N ALA A 24 -11.88 -18.69 -38.69
CA ALA A 24 -12.43 -17.54 -37.95
C ALA A 24 -11.46 -16.34 -38.01
N ASP A 25 -11.18 -15.88 -39.25
CA ASP A 25 -10.39 -14.67 -39.47
C ASP A 25 -11.09 -13.82 -40.58
N GLU A 26 -12.30 -13.36 -40.29
CA GLU A 26 -13.02 -12.39 -41.09
C GLU A 26 -14.26 -11.87 -40.32
N ARG A 27 -14.09 -11.02 -39.30
CA ARG A 27 -15.13 -10.09 -38.81
C ARG A 27 -14.57 -9.12 -37.77
N LEU A 28 -13.66 -8.25 -38.16
CA LEU A 28 -13.31 -7.02 -37.39
C LEU A 28 -12.76 -5.92 -38.32
N SER A 29 -13.56 -5.55 -39.34
CA SER A 29 -13.26 -4.37 -40.17
C SER A 29 -14.53 -3.68 -40.67
N ALA A 30 -15.44 -3.32 -39.77
CA ALA A 30 -16.57 -2.45 -40.13
C ALA A 30 -17.20 -1.82 -38.88
N VAL A 31 -16.52 -0.91 -38.17
CA VAL A 31 -17.15 0.19 -37.38
C VAL A 31 -16.08 1.28 -37.16
N PHE A 32 -15.67 1.95 -38.20
CA PHE A 32 -15.05 3.28 -38.11
C PHE A 32 -15.25 4.02 -39.43
N ARG A 33 -16.48 4.47 -39.66
CA ARG A 33 -16.77 5.62 -40.57
C ARG A 33 -18.02 6.32 -40.07
N GLY A 34 -17.85 7.57 -39.66
CA GLY A 34 -18.97 8.50 -39.49
C GLY A 34 -18.84 9.40 -38.27
N GLY A 35 -18.32 10.60 -38.44
CA GLY A 35 -18.35 11.65 -37.43
C GLY A 35 -17.35 12.75 -37.71
N THR A 36 -17.63 13.53 -38.77
CA THR A 36 -16.81 14.68 -39.20
C THR A 36 -17.06 15.94 -38.38
N GLN A 37 -15.93 16.63 -38.08
CA GLN A 37 -15.73 18.09 -38.12
C GLN A 37 -16.40 19.02 -37.13
N ARG A 38 -15.58 19.59 -36.25
CA ARG A 38 -15.26 21.06 -36.25
C ARG A 38 -14.02 21.26 -35.39
N LEU A 39 -12.86 21.39 -36.01
CA LEU A 39 -11.62 21.87 -35.40
C LEU A 39 -11.58 23.39 -35.57
N CYS A 40 -11.37 24.10 -34.51
CA CYS A 40 -11.13 25.51 -34.47
C CYS A 40 -9.76 25.83 -35.12
N SER A 41 -9.72 26.85 -35.99
CA SER A 41 -8.60 27.26 -36.84
C SER A 41 -7.28 27.64 -36.12
N ASP A 42 -7.24 27.58 -34.79
CA ASP A 42 -6.05 28.02 -34.01
C ASP A 42 -5.16 26.86 -33.54
N CYS A 43 -5.46 25.62 -33.95
CA CYS A 43 -4.68 24.43 -33.55
C CYS A 43 -3.63 23.97 -34.60
N GLU A 44 -3.63 24.50 -35.80
CA GLU A 44 -2.67 24.06 -36.84
C GLU A 44 -1.26 24.64 -36.68
N ALA A 45 -1.07 25.70 -35.86
CA ALA A 45 0.24 26.31 -35.62
C ALA A 45 1.11 25.53 -34.56
N LEU A 46 0.58 24.51 -33.93
CA LEU A 46 1.26 23.76 -32.82
C LEU A 46 1.69 22.34 -33.19
N ALA A 47 1.42 21.90 -34.42
CA ALA A 47 1.77 20.53 -34.87
C ALA A 47 3.19 20.36 -35.40
N SER A 48 3.99 21.44 -35.51
CA SER A 48 5.38 21.40 -36.07
C SER A 48 6.50 21.33 -35.04
N PHE A 49 6.20 21.19 -33.73
CA PHE A 49 7.23 21.07 -32.69
C PHE A 49 7.32 19.63 -32.14
N ARG A 50 7.71 18.71 -32.99
CA ARG A 50 8.26 17.39 -32.57
C ARG A 50 9.73 17.35 -33.00
N SER A 51 10.60 17.29 -32.03
CA SER A 51 12.08 17.12 -32.07
C SER A 51 12.88 18.41 -31.83
N GLY A 52 13.49 18.53 -30.64
CA GLY A 52 14.56 19.52 -30.37
C GLY A 52 14.62 19.98 -28.93
N THR A 53 15.56 19.49 -28.19
CA THR A 53 16.24 19.97 -26.95
C THR A 53 15.69 21.20 -26.20
N PRO A 54 15.71 21.16 -24.83
CA PRO A 54 15.18 22.22 -23.97
C PRO A 54 16.21 23.34 -23.74
N ARG A 55 16.39 24.21 -24.73
CA ARG A 55 17.05 25.51 -24.55
C ARG A 55 16.35 26.54 -25.41
N LEU A 56 15.23 27.10 -24.92
CA LEU A 56 14.60 28.31 -25.52
C LEU A 56 13.33 28.71 -24.72
N CYS A 57 13.45 28.94 -23.40
CA CYS A 57 12.38 29.57 -22.64
C CYS A 57 12.77 30.93 -21.99
N SER A 58 13.94 31.48 -22.28
CA SER A 58 14.38 32.74 -21.70
C SER A 58 13.91 34.01 -22.41
N GLY A 59 13.22 33.91 -23.54
CA GLY A 59 12.82 35.05 -24.37
C GLY A 59 11.33 35.40 -24.45
N LEU A 60 10.45 34.70 -23.72
CA LEU A 60 9.01 34.98 -23.77
C LEU A 60 8.61 36.09 -22.77
N PRO A 61 7.70 37.01 -23.16
CA PRO A 61 7.14 38.04 -22.25
C PRO A 61 6.49 37.40 -21.02
N VAL A 62 6.54 38.10 -19.89
CA VAL A 62 6.05 37.64 -18.57
C VAL A 62 4.58 37.23 -18.63
N GLU A 63 3.77 37.89 -19.45
CA GLU A 63 2.34 37.55 -19.64
C GLU A 63 2.14 36.23 -20.37
N ALA A 64 2.97 35.91 -21.36
CA ALA A 64 2.93 34.63 -22.07
C ALA A 64 3.36 33.45 -21.15
N ARG A 65 4.32 33.68 -20.26
CA ARG A 65 4.69 32.70 -19.21
C ARG A 65 3.56 32.47 -18.20
N ARG A 66 2.88 33.53 -17.76
CA ARG A 66 1.71 33.42 -16.87
C ARG A 66 0.54 32.71 -17.53
N ALA A 67 0.26 32.96 -18.79
CA ALA A 67 -0.79 32.27 -19.54
C ALA A 67 -0.46 30.78 -19.75
N MET A 68 0.80 30.43 -20.00
CA MET A 68 1.25 29.05 -20.17
C MET A 68 1.22 28.27 -18.84
N ILE A 69 1.65 28.88 -17.74
CA ILE A 69 1.55 28.28 -16.39
C ILE A 69 0.08 28.10 -15.99
N SER A 70 -0.79 29.11 -16.21
CA SER A 70 -2.24 29.00 -15.98
C SER A 70 -2.92 27.95 -16.87
N CYS A 71 -2.42 27.70 -18.08
CA CYS A 71 -2.93 26.65 -18.97
C CYS A 71 -2.45 25.26 -18.53
N MET A 72 -1.24 25.14 -18.00
CA MET A 72 -0.71 23.88 -17.43
C MET A 72 -1.40 23.54 -16.10
N GLU A 73 -1.63 24.52 -15.24
CA GLU A 73 -2.41 24.36 -14.00
C GLU A 73 -3.87 23.98 -14.29
N LYS A 74 -4.50 24.54 -15.32
CA LYS A 74 -5.87 24.18 -15.77
C LYS A 74 -5.93 22.78 -16.43
N ARG A 75 -4.84 22.24 -16.96
CA ARG A 75 -4.78 20.85 -17.45
C ARG A 75 -4.51 19.84 -16.34
N GLY A 76 -3.79 20.23 -15.27
CA GLY A 76 -3.59 19.40 -14.08
C GLY A 76 -4.83 19.25 -13.20
N SER A 77 -5.81 20.16 -13.28
CA SER A 77 -6.96 20.21 -12.36
C SER A 77 -8.29 19.73 -12.99
N LYS A 78 -8.29 18.94 -14.06
CA LYS A 78 -9.51 18.34 -14.62
C LYS A 78 -9.77 16.91 -14.17
N HIS A 79 -9.41 16.52 -12.96
CA HIS A 79 -10.16 15.50 -12.26
C HIS A 79 -11.40 16.16 -11.64
N ARG A 80 -12.40 16.50 -12.49
CA ARG A 80 -13.74 16.72 -11.99
C ARG A 80 -14.19 15.43 -11.34
N PHE A 81 -14.25 15.45 -10.02
CA PHE A 81 -15.05 14.52 -9.23
C PHE A 81 -16.43 14.46 -9.91
N SER A 82 -16.74 13.36 -10.58
CA SER A 82 -18.13 13.08 -10.92
C SER A 82 -18.86 13.01 -9.59
N PRO A 83 -19.94 13.79 -9.38
CA PRO A 83 -20.75 13.62 -8.19
C PRO A 83 -21.18 12.15 -8.15
N GLY A 84 -20.65 11.40 -7.19
CA GLY A 84 -21.00 10.01 -6.97
C GLY A 84 -22.54 9.91 -6.91
N ARG A 85 -23.08 8.74 -7.25
CA ARG A 85 -24.51 8.43 -7.06
C ARG A 85 -24.99 9.06 -5.77
N PRO A 86 -26.20 9.65 -5.71
CA PRO A 86 -26.69 10.32 -4.52
C PRO A 86 -26.45 9.42 -3.30
N ARG A 87 -25.77 9.97 -2.29
CA ARG A 87 -25.49 9.26 -1.03
C ARG A 87 -26.83 8.78 -0.50
N THR A 88 -27.04 7.49 -0.43
CA THR A 88 -28.21 6.93 0.22
C THR A 88 -28.14 7.39 1.67
N ARG A 89 -28.98 8.34 2.03
CA ARG A 89 -29.04 8.83 3.42
C ARG A 89 -29.55 7.69 4.27
N VAL A 90 -28.79 7.31 5.30
CA VAL A 90 -29.25 6.31 6.29
C VAL A 90 -30.55 6.81 6.89
N GLU A 91 -31.62 6.03 6.77
CA GLU A 91 -32.92 6.34 7.31
C GLU A 91 -32.89 6.38 8.85
N ARG A 92 -33.46 7.39 9.45
CA ARG A 92 -33.59 7.51 10.89
C ARG A 92 -35.01 7.08 11.29
N SER A 93 -35.11 6.16 12.23
CA SER A 93 -36.43 5.66 12.73
C SER A 93 -36.39 5.55 14.23
N ALA A 94 -37.46 6.00 14.86
CA ALA A 94 -37.69 5.74 16.28
C ALA A 94 -38.18 4.30 16.54
N ASP A 95 -38.72 3.65 15.49
CA ASP A 95 -39.20 2.26 15.55
C ASP A 95 -38.02 1.32 15.31
N GLY A 96 -37.33 0.96 16.37
CA GLY A 96 -36.24 -0.01 16.37
C GLY A 96 -36.71 -1.46 16.47
N PRO A 97 -35.79 -2.43 16.37
CA PRO A 97 -36.09 -3.81 16.74
C PRO A 97 -36.63 -3.92 18.17
N PRO A 98 -37.55 -4.84 18.46
CA PRO A 98 -38.08 -5.03 19.82
C PRO A 98 -36.93 -5.26 20.83
N GLY A 99 -36.91 -4.47 21.91
CA GLY A 99 -35.88 -4.56 22.96
C GLY A 99 -34.50 -4.03 22.55
N ALA A 100 -34.42 -3.27 21.45
CA ALA A 100 -33.13 -2.71 20.98
C ALA A 100 -32.51 -1.75 22.01
N GLN A 101 -31.21 -1.91 22.24
CA GLN A 101 -30.42 -1.02 23.10
C GLN A 101 -29.98 0.21 22.30
N SER A 102 -30.36 1.40 22.77
CA SER A 102 -29.95 2.67 22.17
C SER A 102 -28.52 3.03 22.55
N PRO A 103 -27.67 3.56 21.60
CA PRO A 103 -28.02 3.77 20.18
C PRO A 103 -27.88 2.48 19.35
N TRP A 104 -28.80 2.27 18.42
CA TRP A 104 -28.84 1.07 17.58
C TRP A 104 -28.82 1.36 16.08
N VAL A 105 -28.45 0.33 15.30
CA VAL A 105 -28.58 0.30 13.83
C VAL A 105 -29.09 -1.07 13.40
N GLN A 106 -30.08 -1.11 12.49
CA GLN A 106 -30.60 -2.34 11.89
C GLN A 106 -30.10 -2.51 10.46
N LEU A 107 -29.69 -3.72 10.13
CA LEU A 107 -29.16 -4.08 8.81
C LEU A 107 -30.25 -4.64 7.89
N ARG A 108 -30.10 -4.43 6.58
CA ARG A 108 -30.84 -5.14 5.51
C ARG A 108 -30.21 -6.51 5.23
N SER A 109 -28.89 -6.59 5.35
CA SER A 109 -28.10 -7.82 5.18
C SER A 109 -26.88 -7.77 6.11
N ALA A 110 -26.64 -8.85 6.83
CA ALA A 110 -25.50 -9.02 7.71
C ALA A 110 -24.42 -9.88 7.02
N THR A 111 -23.17 -9.60 7.36
CA THR A 111 -22.00 -10.36 6.91
C THR A 111 -20.93 -10.30 8.01
N LEU A 112 -20.11 -11.31 8.11
CA LEU A 112 -18.98 -11.33 9.04
C LEU A 112 -17.80 -10.43 8.58
N HIS A 113 -17.93 -9.74 7.44
CA HIS A 113 -16.97 -8.73 7.03
C HIS A 113 -17.06 -7.51 7.96
N PRO A 114 -15.94 -6.91 8.40
CA PRO A 114 -15.96 -5.80 9.35
C PRO A 114 -16.58 -4.50 8.76
N PHE A 115 -16.71 -4.40 7.43
CA PHE A 115 -17.27 -3.22 6.76
C PHE A 115 -18.75 -3.41 6.44
N VAL A 116 -19.58 -2.58 7.02
CA VAL A 116 -21.00 -2.45 6.68
C VAL A 116 -21.20 -1.16 5.90
N PHE A 117 -21.53 -1.29 4.62
CA PHE A 117 -21.75 -0.13 3.74
C PHE A 117 -23.14 0.48 3.94
N GLN A 118 -23.32 1.78 3.64
CA GLN A 118 -24.59 2.49 3.76
C GLN A 118 -25.78 1.72 3.16
N ARG A 119 -25.60 1.09 1.98
CA ARG A 119 -26.67 0.30 1.31
C ARG A 119 -27.14 -0.91 2.11
N MET A 120 -26.33 -1.39 3.06
CA MET A 120 -26.64 -2.55 3.92
C MET A 120 -27.41 -2.13 5.17
N VAL A 121 -27.46 -0.83 5.48
CA VAL A 121 -28.21 -0.29 6.62
C VAL A 121 -29.68 -0.12 6.23
N ARG A 122 -30.61 -0.63 7.08
CA ARG A 122 -32.03 -0.44 6.96
C ARG A 122 -32.45 0.85 7.61
N ALA A 123 -32.19 0.99 8.91
CA ALA A 123 -32.52 2.14 9.72
C ALA A 123 -31.51 2.31 10.86
N ALA A 124 -31.42 3.51 11.40
CA ALA A 124 -30.62 3.83 12.57
C ALA A 124 -31.45 4.62 13.58
N ASP A 125 -31.14 4.40 14.84
CA ASP A 125 -31.68 5.17 15.98
C ASP A 125 -31.44 6.67 15.73
N PRO A 126 -32.47 7.54 15.97
CA PRO A 126 -32.30 8.97 15.96
C PRO A 126 -31.21 9.47 16.93
N ALA A 127 -31.02 8.77 18.06
CA ALA A 127 -30.01 9.10 19.06
C ALA A 127 -28.57 8.75 18.61
N ALA A 128 -28.36 7.82 17.63
CA ALA A 128 -27.06 7.44 17.18
C ALA A 128 -26.31 8.61 16.48
N ARG A 129 -25.16 8.99 17.00
CA ARG A 129 -24.32 10.08 16.48
C ARG A 129 -23.13 9.54 15.68
N PRO A 130 -22.54 10.33 14.75
CA PRO A 130 -21.31 9.95 14.11
C PRO A 130 -20.19 9.69 15.14
N GLY A 131 -19.51 8.54 15.01
CA GLY A 131 -18.43 8.11 15.91
C GLY A 131 -18.88 7.27 17.11
N ASP A 132 -20.19 7.16 17.36
CA ASP A 132 -20.72 6.33 18.46
C ASP A 132 -20.44 4.85 18.22
N VAL A 133 -20.28 4.12 19.32
CA VAL A 133 -20.46 2.67 19.36
C VAL A 133 -21.96 2.38 19.38
N VAL A 134 -22.46 1.61 18.41
CA VAL A 134 -23.87 1.26 18.29
C VAL A 134 -24.06 -0.25 18.40
N ALA A 135 -25.21 -0.66 18.97
CA ALA A 135 -25.68 -2.02 18.87
C ALA A 135 -26.20 -2.26 17.44
N VAL A 136 -25.73 -3.32 16.80
CA VAL A 136 -26.05 -3.66 15.41
C VAL A 136 -26.97 -4.86 15.39
N TYR A 137 -28.15 -4.68 14.80
CA TYR A 137 -29.16 -5.72 14.69
C TYR A 137 -29.25 -6.22 13.25
N ASP A 138 -29.50 -7.51 13.10
CA ASP A 138 -29.70 -8.11 11.78
C ASP A 138 -31.12 -7.77 11.21
N LYS A 139 -31.44 -8.33 10.03
CA LYS A 139 -32.73 -8.11 9.38
C LYS A 139 -33.92 -8.61 10.21
N ALA A 140 -33.73 -9.67 11.01
CA ALA A 140 -34.76 -10.27 11.85
C ALA A 140 -34.94 -9.52 13.19
N GLY A 141 -34.06 -8.60 13.53
CA GLY A 141 -34.05 -7.85 14.77
C GLY A 141 -33.27 -8.55 15.91
N ALA A 142 -32.49 -9.58 15.59
CA ALA A 142 -31.57 -10.19 16.53
C ALA A 142 -30.26 -9.37 16.64
N LEU A 143 -29.70 -9.27 17.84
CA LEU A 143 -28.41 -8.59 18.06
C LEU A 143 -27.32 -9.31 17.26
N PHE A 144 -26.72 -8.60 16.32
CA PHE A 144 -25.64 -9.10 15.48
C PHE A 144 -24.24 -8.78 16.06
N GLY A 145 -24.13 -7.67 16.78
CA GLY A 145 -22.89 -7.24 17.42
C GLY A 145 -22.83 -5.74 17.68
N HIS A 146 -21.62 -5.20 17.76
CA HIS A 146 -21.38 -3.78 18.02
C HIS A 146 -20.36 -3.21 17.03
N GLY A 147 -20.49 -1.93 16.68
CA GLY A 147 -19.60 -1.28 15.74
C GLY A 147 -19.58 0.24 15.85
N LEU A 148 -18.56 0.87 15.26
CA LEU A 148 -18.46 2.33 15.13
C LEU A 148 -19.32 2.81 13.97
N PHE A 149 -20.23 3.75 14.25
CA PHE A 149 -21.19 4.27 13.30
C PHE A 149 -20.79 5.63 12.74
N ASN A 150 -20.79 5.77 11.41
CA ASN A 150 -20.67 7.06 10.75
C ASN A 150 -21.57 7.10 9.49
N PRO A 151 -22.73 7.74 9.52
CA PRO A 151 -23.63 7.81 8.38
C PRO A 151 -23.11 8.66 7.22
N GLN A 152 -22.05 9.43 7.42
CA GLN A 152 -21.40 10.22 6.36
C GLN A 152 -20.44 9.39 5.53
N SER A 153 -19.85 8.36 6.13
CA SER A 153 -18.92 7.44 5.48
C SER A 153 -19.63 6.43 4.58
N GLN A 154 -19.00 6.01 3.49
CA GLN A 154 -19.51 4.87 2.70
C GLN A 154 -19.54 3.57 3.50
N ILE A 155 -18.56 3.39 4.40
CA ILE A 155 -18.53 2.34 5.42
C ILE A 155 -19.29 2.89 6.62
N ALA A 156 -20.63 2.70 6.62
CA ALA A 156 -21.50 3.27 7.64
C ALA A 156 -21.25 2.68 9.03
N ILE A 157 -20.80 1.41 9.11
CA ILE A 157 -20.43 0.78 10.37
C ILE A 157 -19.13 0.01 10.18
N ARG A 158 -18.22 0.18 11.12
CA ARG A 158 -17.04 -0.68 11.28
C ARG A 158 -17.30 -1.59 12.47
N MET A 159 -17.52 -2.88 12.20
CA MET A 159 -17.76 -3.87 13.23
C MET A 159 -16.54 -4.01 14.15
N LEU A 160 -16.78 -4.01 15.45
CA LEU A 160 -15.79 -4.20 16.52
C LEU A 160 -15.87 -5.59 17.12
N ALA A 161 -17.11 -6.05 17.34
CA ALA A 161 -17.39 -7.36 17.89
C ALA A 161 -18.70 -7.92 17.33
N TYR A 162 -18.84 -9.25 17.36
CA TYR A 162 -20.05 -9.96 17.00
C TYR A 162 -20.67 -10.58 18.26
N GLY A 163 -22.01 -10.66 18.29
CA GLY A 163 -22.75 -11.14 19.46
C GLY A 163 -22.82 -10.11 20.58
N GLU A 164 -22.88 -10.57 21.81
CA GLU A 164 -23.23 -9.77 23.01
C GLU A 164 -22.02 -9.11 23.68
N THR A 165 -20.83 -9.19 23.08
CA THR A 165 -19.61 -8.62 23.65
C THR A 165 -19.75 -7.11 23.86
N PRO A 166 -19.66 -6.59 25.10
CA PRO A 166 -19.73 -5.16 25.37
C PRO A 166 -18.46 -4.45 24.88
N ILE A 167 -18.61 -3.19 24.47
CA ILE A 167 -17.48 -2.35 24.02
C ILE A 167 -17.20 -1.32 25.12
N ASP A 168 -16.51 -1.76 26.13
CA ASP A 168 -16.05 -0.98 27.27
C ASP A 168 -14.51 -0.79 27.26
N GLU A 169 -13.96 -0.22 28.31
CA GLU A 169 -12.50 -0.05 28.45
C GLU A 169 -11.77 -1.40 28.45
N GLY A 170 -12.35 -2.42 29.08
CA GLY A 170 -11.79 -3.78 29.12
C GLY A 170 -11.68 -4.39 27.72
N PHE A 171 -12.69 -4.16 26.86
CA PHE A 171 -12.64 -4.58 25.45
C PHE A 171 -11.45 -3.94 24.72
N TRP A 172 -11.26 -2.62 24.82
CA TRP A 172 -10.19 -1.93 24.14
C TRP A 172 -8.81 -2.38 24.65
N ARG A 173 -8.64 -2.47 25.96
CA ARG A 173 -7.38 -2.98 26.57
C ARG A 173 -7.07 -4.40 26.10
N ALA A 174 -8.06 -5.29 26.06
CA ALA A 174 -7.88 -6.66 25.56
C ALA A 174 -7.45 -6.68 24.08
N ARG A 175 -8.00 -5.82 23.22
CA ARG A 175 -7.61 -5.72 21.80
C ARG A 175 -6.19 -5.21 21.65
N PHE A 176 -5.80 -4.16 22.39
CA PHE A 176 -4.42 -3.66 22.38
C PHE A 176 -3.44 -4.69 22.95
N GLY A 177 -3.80 -5.36 24.04
CA GLY A 177 -2.97 -6.44 24.61
C GLY A 177 -2.77 -7.59 23.63
N GLN A 178 -3.81 -8.00 22.86
CA GLN A 178 -3.67 -9.00 21.79
C GLN A 178 -2.72 -8.53 20.68
N ALA A 179 -2.87 -7.28 20.21
CA ALA A 179 -2.04 -6.72 19.16
C ALA A 179 -0.56 -6.64 19.61
N VAL A 180 -0.29 -6.08 20.78
CA VAL A 180 1.07 -5.98 21.35
C VAL A 180 1.63 -7.37 21.65
N GLY A 181 0.81 -8.29 22.18
CA GLY A 181 1.18 -9.68 22.44
C GLY A 181 1.70 -10.40 21.19
N LEU A 182 1.03 -10.22 20.04
CA LEU A 182 1.51 -10.76 18.75
C LEU A 182 2.90 -10.22 18.39
N ARG A 183 3.13 -8.90 18.51
CA ARG A 183 4.43 -8.28 18.18
C ARG A 183 5.56 -8.75 19.11
N ARG A 184 5.25 -8.97 20.38
CA ARG A 184 6.19 -9.59 21.35
C ARG A 184 6.51 -11.03 20.99
N GLN A 185 5.50 -11.85 20.62
CA GLN A 185 5.71 -13.22 20.15
C GLN A 185 6.57 -13.30 18.89
N LEU A 186 6.44 -12.32 18.00
CA LEU A 186 7.27 -12.18 16.79
C LEU A 186 8.72 -11.72 17.10
N GLY A 187 9.03 -11.35 18.34
CA GLY A 187 10.36 -10.92 18.75
C GLY A 187 10.84 -9.62 18.11
N LEU A 188 9.92 -8.73 17.72
CA LEU A 188 10.24 -7.55 16.91
C LEU A 188 11.21 -6.62 17.62
N ASP A 189 11.05 -6.40 18.92
CA ASP A 189 11.90 -5.51 19.73
C ASP A 189 13.38 -5.95 19.78
N GLN A 190 13.70 -7.18 19.34
CA GLN A 190 15.09 -7.68 19.27
C GLN A 190 15.78 -7.25 17.95
N VAL A 191 15.02 -6.99 16.90
CA VAL A 191 15.55 -6.78 15.55
C VAL A 191 15.26 -5.40 14.99
N THR A 192 14.23 -4.73 15.52
CA THR A 192 13.81 -3.39 15.04
C THR A 192 13.16 -2.58 16.16
N ASP A 193 13.28 -1.27 16.08
CA ASP A 193 12.48 -0.31 16.86
C ASP A 193 11.48 0.45 15.98
N ALA A 194 11.19 -0.11 14.76
CA ALA A 194 10.16 0.40 13.87
C ALA A 194 9.29 -0.76 13.34
N TYR A 195 8.01 -0.78 13.75
CA TYR A 195 7.07 -1.80 13.33
C TYR A 195 5.62 -1.34 13.53
N ARG A 196 4.71 -2.05 12.90
CA ARG A 196 3.27 -1.82 13.06
C ARG A 196 2.74 -2.47 14.33
N VAL A 197 2.37 -1.63 15.29
CA VAL A 197 1.80 -2.07 16.60
C VAL A 197 0.34 -2.50 16.43
N VAL A 198 -0.43 -1.74 15.63
CA VAL A 198 -1.85 -2.04 15.33
C VAL A 198 -2.07 -1.97 13.83
N HIS A 199 -2.64 -3.02 13.25
CA HIS A 199 -2.93 -3.16 11.82
C HIS A 199 -4.44 -3.19 11.52
N SER A 200 -5.17 -2.19 11.95
CA SER A 200 -6.58 -1.97 11.60
C SER A 200 -7.43 -3.25 11.68
N GLU A 201 -8.06 -3.66 10.58
CA GLU A 201 -8.88 -4.88 10.52
C GLU A 201 -8.10 -6.14 10.90
N GLY A 202 -6.81 -6.18 10.60
CA GLY A 202 -5.92 -7.29 10.95
C GLY A 202 -5.82 -7.58 12.46
N ASP A 203 -6.00 -6.55 13.29
CA ASP A 203 -6.03 -6.66 14.75
C ASP A 203 -7.45 -6.45 15.33
N ASN A 204 -8.50 -6.50 14.51
CA ASN A 204 -9.89 -6.20 14.91
C ASN A 204 -10.08 -4.80 15.53
N LEU A 205 -9.26 -3.84 15.12
CA LEU A 205 -9.33 -2.42 15.49
C LEU A 205 -9.61 -1.58 14.23
N SER A 206 -10.70 -1.92 13.53
CA SER A 206 -11.05 -1.38 12.21
C SER A 206 -11.00 0.15 12.17
N GLY A 207 -10.17 0.69 11.28
CA GLY A 207 -9.99 2.12 11.08
C GLY A 207 -8.88 2.75 11.93
N LEU A 208 -8.04 1.95 12.62
CA LEU A 208 -6.88 2.42 13.37
C LEU A 208 -5.62 1.68 12.94
N ILE A 209 -4.62 2.41 12.52
CA ILE A 209 -3.25 1.94 12.36
C ILE A 209 -2.38 2.66 13.39
N VAL A 210 -1.50 1.92 14.06
CA VAL A 210 -0.48 2.51 14.93
C VAL A 210 0.87 1.92 14.58
N GLU A 211 1.82 2.78 14.27
CA GLU A 211 3.22 2.38 14.05
C GLU A 211 4.12 2.97 15.12
N ARG A 212 5.08 2.16 15.53
CA ARG A 212 6.17 2.57 16.40
C ARG A 212 7.36 3.00 15.55
N TYR A 213 7.97 4.12 15.92
CA TYR A 213 9.25 4.59 15.41
C TYR A 213 10.10 5.06 16.61
N ALA A 214 11.05 4.22 17.06
CA ALA A 214 11.83 4.43 18.26
C ALA A 214 10.94 4.65 19.51
N ASP A 215 10.86 5.88 20.00
CA ASP A 215 10.03 6.32 21.13
C ASP A 215 8.76 7.07 20.72
N CYS A 216 8.40 7.02 19.44
CA CYS A 216 7.20 7.67 18.91
C CYS A 216 6.16 6.65 18.42
N LEU A 217 4.90 6.85 18.80
CA LEU A 217 3.74 6.13 18.27
C LEU A 217 3.00 7.03 17.27
N VAL A 218 2.92 6.62 16.04
CA VAL A 218 2.21 7.31 14.96
C VAL A 218 0.85 6.66 14.75
N PHE A 219 -0.22 7.40 15.01
CA PHE A 219 -1.60 7.00 14.83
C PHE A 219 -2.08 7.47 13.47
N GLU A 220 -2.35 6.56 12.54
CA GLU A 220 -3.02 6.85 11.27
C GLU A 220 -4.47 6.41 11.35
N ILE A 221 -5.41 7.37 11.24
CA ILE A 221 -6.82 7.19 11.58
C ILE A 221 -7.68 7.24 10.33
N PHE A 222 -8.56 6.24 10.19
CA PHE A 222 -9.47 6.06 9.07
C PHE A 222 -10.95 6.08 9.47
N ALA A 223 -11.29 6.35 10.74
CA ALA A 223 -12.63 6.36 11.24
C ALA A 223 -12.82 7.42 12.32
N LEU A 224 -13.92 8.19 12.25
CA LEU A 224 -14.26 9.22 13.25
C LEU A 224 -14.28 8.66 14.68
N GLY A 225 -14.90 7.49 14.88
CA GLY A 225 -15.00 6.88 16.20
C GLY A 225 -13.64 6.48 16.80
N MET A 226 -12.64 6.16 15.97
CA MET A 226 -11.26 5.97 16.41
C MET A 226 -10.58 7.31 16.73
N PHE A 227 -10.86 8.35 15.92
CA PHE A 227 -10.35 9.69 16.17
C PHE A 227 -10.84 10.27 17.50
N GLN A 228 -12.11 10.08 17.84
CA GLN A 228 -12.68 10.59 19.10
C GLN A 228 -12.04 9.98 20.35
N ARG A 229 -11.39 8.80 20.22
CA ARG A 229 -10.83 7.99 21.32
C ARG A 229 -9.31 7.87 21.28
N TRP A 230 -8.63 8.51 20.32
CA TRP A 230 -7.21 8.26 20.09
C TRP A 230 -6.31 8.56 21.31
N SER A 231 -6.64 9.59 22.09
CA SER A 231 -5.83 9.96 23.28
C SER A 231 -5.91 8.92 24.39
N GLU A 232 -7.10 8.33 24.59
CA GLU A 232 -7.32 7.21 25.51
C GLU A 232 -6.57 5.97 25.02
N PHE A 233 -6.63 5.71 23.70
CA PHE A 233 -5.91 4.59 23.07
C PHE A 233 -4.39 4.76 23.17
N ALA A 234 -3.87 5.99 23.07
CA ALA A 234 -2.46 6.26 23.25
C ALA A 234 -2.00 5.93 24.67
N ALA A 235 -2.80 6.27 25.69
CA ALA A 235 -2.50 5.90 27.08
C ALA A 235 -2.54 4.38 27.29
N MET A 236 -3.58 3.70 26.80
CA MET A 236 -3.71 2.24 26.88
C MET A 236 -2.56 1.51 26.19
N LEU A 237 -2.15 1.97 24.99
CA LEU A 237 -1.00 1.38 24.29
C LEU A 237 0.33 1.65 24.99
N ALA A 238 0.51 2.83 25.58
CA ALA A 238 1.69 3.12 26.39
C ALA A 238 1.81 2.20 27.60
N ASP A 239 0.69 1.94 28.28
CA ASP A 239 0.63 0.99 29.39
C ASP A 239 1.01 -0.44 28.93
N GLU A 240 0.42 -0.90 27.80
CA GLU A 240 0.66 -2.24 27.26
C GLU A 240 2.10 -2.42 26.74
N LEU A 241 2.66 -1.42 26.09
CA LEU A 241 4.03 -1.49 25.56
C LEU A 241 5.08 -1.38 26.65
N GLY A 242 4.77 -0.69 27.77
CA GLY A 242 5.74 -0.28 28.78
C GLY A 242 6.63 0.87 28.31
N PRO A 243 7.71 1.19 29.02
CA PRO A 243 8.57 2.31 28.66
C PRO A 243 9.24 2.09 27.29
N PRO A 244 9.42 3.16 26.49
CA PRO A 244 10.04 3.03 25.17
C PRO A 244 11.48 2.55 25.29
N THR A 245 11.87 1.66 24.37
CA THR A 245 13.23 1.12 24.24
C THR A 245 13.80 1.52 22.89
N SER A 246 15.10 1.74 22.78
CA SER A 246 15.79 1.97 21.52
C SER A 246 16.93 0.97 21.34
N LEU A 247 17.03 0.44 20.11
CA LEU A 247 18.15 -0.42 19.70
C LEU A 247 19.38 0.40 19.28
N ASP A 248 19.23 1.69 19.04
CA ASP A 248 20.32 2.55 18.62
C ASP A 248 20.96 3.27 19.83
N ARG A 249 22.10 2.77 20.28
CA ARG A 249 22.94 3.46 21.26
C ARG A 249 23.94 4.35 20.49
N PRO A 250 23.93 5.68 20.58
CA PRO A 250 23.63 6.47 21.77
C PRO A 250 22.25 7.12 21.84
N TYR A 251 21.33 6.89 20.87
CA TYR A 251 19.98 7.42 20.98
C TYR A 251 19.24 6.77 22.16
N LYS A 252 19.18 7.48 23.26
CA LYS A 252 18.34 7.07 24.39
C LYS A 252 16.89 7.38 24.04
N ALA A 253 16.02 6.36 24.14
CA ALA A 253 14.58 6.60 24.15
C ALA A 253 14.23 7.59 25.27
N GLY A 254 13.25 8.46 25.02
CA GLY A 254 12.70 9.34 26.05
C GLY A 254 12.06 8.54 27.20
N PRO A 255 11.76 9.20 28.33
CA PRO A 255 11.14 8.52 29.48
C PRO A 255 9.69 8.10 29.23
N ALA A 256 9.04 8.67 28.21
CA ALA A 256 7.65 8.43 27.85
C ALA A 256 7.49 8.37 26.32
N TRP A 257 6.41 7.72 25.87
CA TRP A 257 6.03 7.69 24.46
C TRP A 257 5.62 9.08 23.97
N ARG A 258 6.20 9.50 22.85
CA ARG A 258 5.70 10.61 22.06
C ARG A 258 4.60 10.08 21.14
N THR A 259 3.58 10.86 20.91
CA THR A 259 2.46 10.45 20.06
C THR A 259 2.26 11.45 18.92
N PHE A 260 1.93 10.95 17.74
CA PHE A 260 1.62 11.74 16.57
C PHE A 260 0.38 11.18 15.89
N VAL A 261 -0.59 12.04 15.57
CA VAL A 261 -1.85 11.65 14.92
C VAL A 261 -1.88 12.22 13.52
N ARG A 262 -2.25 11.38 12.55
CA ARG A 262 -2.44 11.79 11.16
C ARG A 262 -3.63 11.11 10.52
N ALA A 263 -4.13 11.70 9.45
CA ALA A 263 -5.09 11.09 8.54
C ALA A 263 -4.88 11.66 7.13
N ASP A 264 -5.31 10.91 6.12
CA ASP A 264 -5.39 11.42 4.76
C ASP A 264 -6.50 12.46 4.65
N ALA A 265 -6.27 13.57 3.93
CA ALA A 265 -7.24 14.66 3.78
C ALA A 265 -8.59 14.21 3.18
N GLN A 266 -8.60 13.17 2.34
CA GLN A 266 -9.84 12.61 1.82
C GLN A 266 -10.60 11.84 2.91
N ILE A 267 -9.89 11.14 3.79
CA ILE A 267 -10.47 10.45 4.94
C ILE A 267 -11.05 11.47 5.91
N GLU A 268 -10.32 12.53 6.23
CA GLU A 268 -10.82 13.62 7.08
C GLU A 268 -12.13 14.21 6.55
N ALA A 269 -12.17 14.49 5.25
CA ALA A 269 -13.36 15.05 4.59
C ALA A 269 -14.54 14.07 4.56
N ILE A 270 -14.30 12.75 4.40
CA ILE A 270 -15.34 11.72 4.37
C ILE A 270 -15.86 11.41 5.78
N GLU A 271 -14.95 11.30 6.74
CA GLU A 271 -15.27 10.90 8.11
C GLU A 271 -15.71 12.07 9.00
N GLY A 272 -15.37 13.31 8.62
CA GLY A 272 -15.84 14.52 9.31
C GLY A 272 -14.99 14.90 10.54
N PHE A 273 -13.68 14.72 10.50
CA PHE A 273 -12.75 15.15 11.55
C PHE A 273 -11.51 15.85 10.94
N GLN A 274 -10.64 16.41 11.77
CA GLN A 274 -9.38 17.05 11.41
C GLN A 274 -8.27 16.60 12.37
N ALA A 275 -7.34 15.78 11.91
CA ALA A 275 -6.25 15.26 12.73
C ALA A 275 -5.28 16.37 13.16
N ALA A 276 -5.06 17.38 12.30
CA ALA A 276 -4.21 18.52 12.62
C ALA A 276 -4.65 19.30 13.89
N ALA A 277 -5.95 19.30 14.21
CA ALA A 277 -6.48 19.94 15.42
C ALA A 277 -6.07 19.23 16.73
N ALA A 278 -5.62 17.99 16.64
CA ALA A 278 -5.21 17.15 17.78
C ALA A 278 -3.67 17.03 17.93
N GLN A 279 -2.90 17.70 17.06
CA GLN A 279 -1.45 17.55 17.03
C GLN A 279 -0.76 18.27 18.20
N GLN A 280 0.09 17.54 18.90
CA GLN A 280 1.22 18.08 19.65
C GLN A 280 2.42 18.21 18.71
N GLU A 281 3.46 18.96 19.09
CA GLU A 281 4.68 19.10 18.30
C GLU A 281 5.24 17.74 17.88
N ALA A 282 5.15 17.45 16.58
CA ALA A 282 5.69 16.21 16.04
C ALA A 282 7.23 16.29 16.00
N PRO A 283 7.95 15.22 16.38
CA PRO A 283 9.38 15.16 16.11
C PRO A 283 9.59 15.14 14.60
N ALA A 284 10.26 16.16 14.07
CA ALA A 284 10.43 16.33 12.63
C ALA A 284 11.14 15.11 11.98
N ARG A 285 12.12 14.52 12.67
CA ARG A 285 12.88 13.37 12.17
C ARG A 285 13.30 12.46 13.32
N LEU A 286 13.21 11.16 13.12
CA LEU A 286 13.63 10.11 14.04
C LEU A 286 14.69 9.23 13.40
N VAL A 287 15.55 8.60 14.20
CA VAL A 287 16.42 7.52 13.75
C VAL A 287 15.89 6.21 14.31
N ILE A 288 15.66 5.26 13.40
CA ILE A 288 15.26 3.89 13.73
C ILE A 288 16.37 2.92 13.36
N ARG A 289 16.34 1.73 13.93
CA ARG A 289 17.22 0.61 13.58
C ARG A 289 16.40 -0.62 13.18
N GLU A 290 16.76 -1.23 12.05
CA GLU A 290 16.16 -2.46 11.56
C GLU A 290 17.27 -3.40 11.07
N HIS A 291 17.37 -4.60 11.67
CA HIS A 291 18.39 -5.60 11.34
C HIS A 291 19.83 -5.05 11.31
N GLY A 292 20.14 -4.10 12.20
CA GLY A 292 21.45 -3.45 12.27
C GLY A 292 21.62 -2.24 11.34
N VAL A 293 20.72 -2.01 10.39
CA VAL A 293 20.71 -0.85 9.51
C VAL A 293 19.99 0.30 10.20
N ARG A 294 20.54 1.51 10.09
CA ARG A 294 19.93 2.74 10.63
C ARG A 294 19.21 3.50 9.52
N TYR A 295 18.03 4.00 9.84
CA TYR A 295 17.27 4.85 8.93
C TYR A 295 16.77 6.09 9.66
N ARG A 296 16.96 7.24 9.04
CA ARG A 296 16.29 8.47 9.42
C ARG A 296 14.90 8.45 8.79
N VAL A 297 13.88 8.70 9.59
CA VAL A 297 12.47 8.67 9.20
C VAL A 297 11.87 10.05 9.41
N ASP A 298 11.19 10.55 8.41
CA ASP A 298 10.39 11.77 8.49
C ASP A 298 8.91 11.39 8.62
N ILE A 299 8.37 11.48 9.83
CA ILE A 299 6.99 11.10 10.12
C ILE A 299 5.97 12.17 9.75
N VAL A 300 6.40 13.40 9.48
CA VAL A 300 5.55 14.54 9.12
C VAL A 300 5.47 14.70 7.60
N GLY A 301 6.63 14.81 6.94
CA GLY A 301 6.74 15.05 5.51
C GLY A 301 6.83 13.78 4.65
N GLY A 302 7.09 12.62 5.27
CA GLY A 302 7.27 11.37 4.56
C GLY A 302 5.98 10.76 4.01
N HIS A 303 6.11 9.94 2.96
CA HIS A 303 5.00 9.15 2.43
C HIS A 303 4.48 8.15 3.48
N LYS A 304 3.18 7.89 3.49
CA LYS A 304 2.51 7.11 4.55
C LYS A 304 2.89 7.65 5.93
N THR A 305 3.38 6.80 6.81
CA THR A 305 3.83 7.11 8.18
C THR A 305 5.33 7.42 8.26
N GLY A 306 6.05 7.49 7.11
CA GLY A 306 7.47 7.87 7.02
C GLY A 306 8.43 6.73 6.69
N PHE A 307 8.05 5.46 6.95
CA PHE A 307 8.84 4.28 6.60
C PHE A 307 7.92 3.08 6.26
N PHE A 308 8.40 2.14 5.45
CA PHE A 308 7.61 0.99 5.00
C PHE A 308 7.94 -0.25 5.82
N CYS A 309 7.37 -0.36 7.03
CA CYS A 309 7.57 -1.50 7.94
C CYS A 309 7.09 -2.82 7.33
N ASP A 310 6.12 -2.77 6.40
CA ASP A 310 5.59 -3.94 5.68
C ASP A 310 6.64 -4.69 4.84
N GLN A 311 7.70 -4.01 4.40
CA GLN A 311 8.79 -4.60 3.61
C GLN A 311 9.97 -5.12 4.45
N ARG A 312 9.93 -5.04 5.79
CA ARG A 312 11.05 -5.40 6.69
C ARG A 312 11.63 -6.78 6.37
N ASP A 313 10.79 -7.79 6.33
CA ASP A 313 11.24 -9.18 6.14
C ASP A 313 11.70 -9.43 4.70
N ASN A 314 11.08 -8.74 3.72
CA ASN A 314 11.53 -8.77 2.34
C ASN A 314 12.91 -8.09 2.17
N ARG A 315 13.17 -6.98 2.87
CA ARG A 315 14.49 -6.33 2.86
C ARG A 315 15.58 -7.26 3.39
N LEU A 316 15.34 -7.89 4.55
CA LEU A 316 16.31 -8.83 5.13
C LEU A 316 16.53 -10.05 4.23
N ARG A 317 15.45 -10.58 3.63
CA ARG A 317 15.54 -11.70 2.71
C ARG A 317 16.36 -11.34 1.47
N LEU A 318 16.12 -10.17 0.88
CA LEU A 318 16.89 -9.67 -0.25
C LEU A 318 18.38 -9.57 0.12
N ALA A 319 18.69 -8.96 1.26
CA ALA A 319 20.06 -8.77 1.72
C ALA A 319 20.85 -10.09 1.74
N ARG A 320 20.23 -11.20 2.16
CA ARG A 320 20.86 -12.55 2.17
C ARG A 320 21.26 -13.07 0.78
N LEU A 321 20.72 -12.46 -0.29
CA LEU A 321 20.97 -12.84 -1.67
C LEU A 321 21.93 -11.86 -2.38
N CYS A 322 22.43 -10.82 -1.66
CA CYS A 322 23.17 -9.71 -2.25
C CYS A 322 24.69 -9.76 -2.01
N GLY A 323 25.24 -10.81 -1.37
CA GLY A 323 26.67 -10.90 -1.06
C GLY A 323 27.56 -10.74 -2.31
N GLY A 324 28.35 -9.67 -2.40
CA GLY A 324 29.20 -9.34 -3.56
C GLY A 324 28.43 -8.91 -4.82
N ALA A 325 27.12 -8.76 -4.77
CA ALA A 325 26.26 -8.45 -5.92
C ALA A 325 26.28 -6.97 -6.30
N ASP A 326 26.03 -6.70 -7.59
CA ASP A 326 25.64 -5.40 -8.13
C ASP A 326 24.11 -5.27 -8.11
N VAL A 327 23.58 -4.34 -7.32
CA VAL A 327 22.15 -4.24 -6.98
C VAL A 327 21.55 -2.97 -7.57
N LEU A 328 20.38 -3.09 -8.22
CA LEU A 328 19.54 -1.97 -8.62
C LEU A 328 18.25 -1.96 -7.81
N ASP A 329 17.96 -0.87 -7.11
CA ASP A 329 16.75 -0.62 -6.32
C ASP A 329 15.89 0.44 -7.02
N VAL A 330 14.82 0.01 -7.69
CA VAL A 330 13.91 0.86 -8.49
C VAL A 330 12.71 1.26 -7.66
N CYS A 331 12.42 2.56 -7.58
CA CYS A 331 11.47 3.18 -6.65
C CYS A 331 11.95 2.99 -5.21
N CYS A 332 13.22 3.36 -4.97
CA CYS A 332 13.94 3.03 -3.75
C CYS A 332 13.47 3.82 -2.52
N TYR A 333 12.65 4.88 -2.71
CA TYR A 333 12.21 5.80 -1.66
C TYR A 333 13.42 6.29 -0.83
N THR A 334 13.44 6.09 0.46
CA THR A 334 14.55 6.49 1.35
C THR A 334 15.69 5.46 1.42
N GLY A 335 15.78 4.57 0.43
CA GLY A 335 16.85 3.58 0.28
C GLY A 335 16.67 2.30 1.07
N GLY A 336 15.44 1.91 1.42
CA GLY A 336 15.17 0.80 2.32
C GLY A 336 15.81 -0.52 1.88
N PHE A 337 15.55 -0.98 0.66
CA PHE A 337 16.12 -2.22 0.11
C PHE A 337 17.62 -2.08 -0.18
N GLY A 338 18.00 -1.00 -0.87
CA GLY A 338 19.38 -0.77 -1.26
C GLY A 338 20.34 -0.71 -0.08
N LEU A 339 19.97 0.02 0.98
CA LEU A 339 20.79 0.12 2.19
C LEU A 339 20.86 -1.20 2.95
N CYS A 340 19.75 -1.94 3.06
CA CYS A 340 19.77 -3.27 3.65
C CYS A 340 20.65 -4.23 2.86
N ALA A 341 20.59 -4.22 1.53
CA ALA A 341 21.47 -4.99 0.65
C ALA A 341 22.95 -4.63 0.87
N LYS A 342 23.27 -3.34 1.03
CA LYS A 342 24.64 -2.88 1.24
C LYS A 342 25.19 -3.23 2.62
N VAL A 343 24.43 -2.89 3.68
CA VAL A 343 24.91 -2.96 5.08
C VAL A 343 24.80 -4.39 5.62
N ALA A 344 23.62 -5.01 5.48
CA ALA A 344 23.37 -6.35 6.01
C ALA A 344 23.73 -7.46 5.01
N GLY A 345 23.61 -7.19 3.72
CA GLY A 345 23.86 -8.16 2.65
C GLY A 345 25.28 -8.18 2.09
N GLY A 346 26.09 -7.14 2.29
CA GLY A 346 27.43 -7.07 1.75
C GLY A 346 27.47 -6.90 0.22
N ALA A 347 26.49 -6.22 -0.38
CA ALA A 347 26.47 -5.92 -1.81
C ALA A 347 27.73 -5.15 -2.23
N ALA A 348 28.32 -5.51 -3.38
CA ALA A 348 29.51 -4.83 -3.92
C ALA A 348 29.18 -3.39 -4.31
N SER A 349 28.09 -3.21 -5.06
CA SER A 349 27.56 -1.90 -5.43
C SER A 349 26.04 -1.87 -5.30
N VAL A 350 25.49 -0.67 -5.06
CA VAL A 350 24.04 -0.43 -5.01
C VAL A 350 23.74 0.86 -5.73
N THR A 351 22.76 0.80 -6.64
CA THR A 351 22.17 1.98 -7.28
C THR A 351 20.70 2.06 -6.89
N GLY A 352 20.29 3.17 -6.27
CA GLY A 352 18.89 3.46 -5.93
C GLY A 352 18.32 4.54 -6.85
N VAL A 353 17.10 4.35 -7.33
CA VAL A 353 16.43 5.30 -8.25
C VAL A 353 15.04 5.62 -7.72
N ASP A 354 14.72 6.91 -7.60
CA ASP A 354 13.38 7.37 -7.24
C ASP A 354 13.07 8.71 -7.92
N LEU A 355 11.78 8.97 -8.13
CA LEU A 355 11.28 10.22 -8.70
C LEU A 355 11.11 11.32 -7.63
N ASP A 356 11.05 10.96 -6.35
CA ASP A 356 10.93 11.89 -5.24
C ASP A 356 12.31 12.38 -4.80
N GLU A 357 12.61 13.65 -5.10
CA GLU A 357 13.89 14.27 -4.77
C GLU A 357 14.13 14.32 -3.25
N ALA A 358 13.09 14.57 -2.44
CA ALA A 358 13.21 14.62 -1.00
C ALA A 358 13.51 13.22 -0.41
N ALA A 359 12.93 12.17 -0.99
CA ALA A 359 13.24 10.79 -0.62
C ALA A 359 14.68 10.43 -0.97
N ILE A 360 15.19 10.85 -2.14
CA ILE A 360 16.59 10.63 -2.54
C ILE A 360 17.57 11.37 -1.62
N GLU A 361 17.26 12.60 -1.21
CA GLU A 361 18.11 13.31 -0.24
C GLU A 361 18.12 12.58 1.12
N LEU A 362 16.97 12.12 1.59
CA LEU A 362 16.89 11.34 2.83
C LEU A 362 17.62 9.99 2.69
N ALA A 363 17.59 9.35 1.50
CA ALA A 363 18.37 8.15 1.22
C ALA A 363 19.89 8.40 1.29
N ARG A 364 20.36 9.57 0.84
CA ARG A 364 21.77 9.99 0.97
C ARG A 364 22.16 10.19 2.44
N GLU A 365 21.28 10.84 3.21
CA GLU A 365 21.49 10.98 4.66
C GLU A 365 21.56 9.60 5.34
N ASN A 366 20.71 8.64 4.91
CA ASN A 366 20.70 7.27 5.43
C ASN A 366 21.96 6.49 5.05
N ALA A 367 22.48 6.65 3.83
CA ALA A 367 23.76 6.07 3.42
C ALA A 367 24.92 6.59 4.29
N ASN A 368 24.96 7.92 4.51
CA ASN A 368 25.96 8.55 5.39
C ASN A 368 25.84 8.08 6.84
N LEU A 369 24.61 7.93 7.35
CA LEU A 369 24.34 7.44 8.72
C LEU A 369 24.90 6.02 8.94
N ASN A 370 24.92 5.20 7.89
CA ASN A 370 25.47 3.83 7.90
C ASN A 370 26.92 3.77 7.38
N GLN A 371 27.55 4.89 7.03
CA GLN A 371 28.91 4.98 6.53
C GLN A 371 29.18 4.11 5.28
N VAL A 372 28.18 4.02 4.40
CA VAL A 372 28.26 3.25 3.14
C VAL A 372 28.09 4.13 1.92
N ARG A 373 28.66 3.69 0.79
CA ARG A 373 28.47 4.33 -0.51
C ARG A 373 27.35 3.62 -1.29
N VAL A 374 26.38 4.41 -1.73
CA VAL A 374 25.25 4.00 -2.58
C VAL A 374 25.09 5.08 -3.64
N ASP A 375 24.94 4.69 -4.89
CA ASP A 375 24.64 5.62 -5.97
C ASP A 375 23.13 5.93 -5.97
N LEU A 376 22.76 7.18 -5.75
CA LEU A 376 21.37 7.61 -5.62
C LEU A 376 21.01 8.59 -6.71
N VAL A 377 20.01 8.21 -7.53
CA VAL A 377 19.62 8.91 -8.75
C VAL A 377 18.17 9.40 -8.63
N HIS A 378 17.99 10.71 -8.74
CA HIS A 378 16.67 11.31 -8.88
C HIS A 378 16.25 11.22 -10.36
N ALA A 379 15.35 10.28 -10.68
CA ALA A 379 14.87 10.06 -12.04
C ALA A 379 13.54 9.29 -12.07
N ASP A 380 12.79 9.45 -13.17
CA ASP A 380 11.68 8.56 -13.49
C ASP A 380 12.17 7.14 -13.77
N ALA A 381 11.55 6.15 -13.12
CA ALA A 381 11.95 4.74 -13.21
C ALA A 381 11.95 4.20 -14.64
N PHE A 382 10.92 4.52 -15.44
CA PHE A 382 10.83 4.05 -16.83
C PHE A 382 11.92 4.67 -17.71
N ALA A 383 12.19 5.96 -17.53
CA ALA A 383 13.23 6.66 -18.29
C ALA A 383 14.61 6.10 -17.91
N TYR A 384 14.90 5.92 -16.63
CA TYR A 384 16.15 5.37 -16.14
C TYR A 384 16.41 3.95 -16.65
N LEU A 385 15.42 3.05 -16.53
CA LEU A 385 15.55 1.66 -16.98
C LEU A 385 15.81 1.58 -18.50
N ARG A 386 15.12 2.40 -19.33
CA ARG A 386 15.38 2.47 -20.78
C ARG A 386 16.79 2.94 -21.07
N GLN A 387 17.29 3.94 -20.35
CA GLN A 387 18.65 4.43 -20.52
C GLN A 387 19.68 3.35 -20.15
N MET A 388 19.49 2.64 -19.04
CA MET A 388 20.39 1.56 -18.63
C MET A 388 20.37 0.41 -19.64
N GLN A 389 19.22 0.08 -20.19
CA GLN A 389 19.09 -0.90 -21.27
C GLN A 389 19.87 -0.46 -22.52
N ALA A 390 19.72 0.79 -22.95
CA ALA A 390 20.46 1.35 -24.11
C ALA A 390 21.97 1.35 -23.89
N ASN A 391 22.40 1.50 -22.63
CA ASN A 391 23.82 1.46 -22.23
C ASN A 391 24.37 0.02 -22.04
N GLY A 392 23.54 -1.02 -22.23
CA GLY A 392 23.94 -2.41 -22.03
C GLY A 392 24.25 -2.79 -20.56
N ARG A 393 23.77 -1.97 -19.58
CA ARG A 393 24.00 -2.25 -18.16
C ARG A 393 23.16 -3.44 -17.71
N GLN A 394 23.75 -4.27 -16.84
CA GLN A 394 23.09 -5.39 -16.18
C GLN A 394 23.51 -5.47 -14.71
N PHE A 395 22.61 -6.00 -13.88
CA PHE A 395 22.77 -6.13 -12.44
C PHE A 395 22.55 -7.59 -12.01
N ASP A 396 23.15 -8.00 -10.92
CA ASP A 396 22.95 -9.33 -10.34
C ASP A 396 21.59 -9.44 -9.64
N VAL A 397 21.16 -8.34 -9.01
CA VAL A 397 19.90 -8.24 -8.28
C VAL A 397 19.18 -6.96 -8.67
N VAL A 398 17.88 -7.08 -9.03
CA VAL A 398 17.02 -5.94 -9.33
C VAL A 398 15.78 -5.97 -8.43
N VAL A 399 15.52 -4.87 -7.74
CA VAL A 399 14.28 -4.65 -6.98
C VAL A 399 13.38 -3.70 -7.73
N VAL A 400 12.08 -4.00 -7.78
CA VAL A 400 11.04 -3.16 -8.38
C VAL A 400 9.90 -3.06 -7.37
N ASP A 401 9.85 -1.97 -6.60
CA ASP A 401 8.84 -1.71 -5.57
C ASP A 401 8.10 -0.39 -5.85
N PRO A 402 7.28 -0.33 -6.91
CA PRO A 402 6.63 0.90 -7.34
C PRO A 402 5.56 1.35 -6.34
N PRO A 403 5.20 2.65 -6.35
CA PRO A 403 4.05 3.15 -5.63
C PRO A 403 2.77 2.47 -6.12
N LYS A 404 1.65 2.72 -5.43
CA LYS A 404 0.35 2.13 -5.77
C LYS A 404 -0.10 2.54 -7.18
N LEU A 405 0.05 1.65 -8.16
CA LEU A 405 -0.29 1.89 -9.57
C LEU A 405 -1.79 1.75 -9.87
N VAL A 406 -2.56 1.08 -9.00
CA VAL A 406 -4.01 0.93 -9.12
C VAL A 406 -4.67 1.51 -7.88
N THR A 407 -5.37 2.63 -8.03
CA THR A 407 -6.06 3.34 -6.93
C THR A 407 -7.56 3.08 -6.95
N SER A 408 -8.13 2.77 -8.12
CA SER A 408 -9.54 2.45 -8.29
C SER A 408 -9.74 1.30 -9.27
N ARG A 409 -10.95 0.70 -9.29
CA ARG A 409 -11.28 -0.35 -10.27
C ARG A 409 -11.21 0.13 -11.72
N ARG A 410 -11.34 1.44 -11.96
CA ARG A 410 -11.25 2.03 -13.31
C ARG A 410 -9.81 2.04 -13.82
N ASP A 411 -8.84 2.13 -12.92
CA ASP A 411 -7.42 2.21 -13.24
C ASP A 411 -6.77 0.82 -13.36
N LEU A 412 -7.55 -0.27 -13.21
CA LEU A 412 -7.00 -1.62 -13.10
C LEU A 412 -6.21 -2.04 -14.34
N GLU A 413 -6.79 -1.84 -15.54
CA GLU A 413 -6.15 -2.21 -16.80
C GLU A 413 -4.89 -1.38 -17.05
N GLU A 414 -4.96 -0.06 -16.87
CA GLU A 414 -3.82 0.84 -17.03
C GLU A 414 -2.71 0.52 -16.02
N GLY A 415 -3.08 0.27 -14.77
CA GLY A 415 -2.11 -0.08 -13.72
C GLY A 415 -1.45 -1.43 -13.96
N LEU A 416 -2.18 -2.43 -14.48
CA LEU A 416 -1.60 -3.72 -14.89
C LEU A 416 -0.65 -3.55 -16.08
N ALA A 417 -0.99 -2.70 -17.05
CA ALA A 417 -0.10 -2.36 -18.17
C ALA A 417 1.20 -1.69 -17.68
N LYS A 418 1.10 -0.76 -16.71
CA LYS A 418 2.29 -0.15 -16.07
C LYS A 418 3.14 -1.19 -15.34
N HIS A 419 2.51 -2.13 -14.60
CA HIS A 419 3.24 -3.25 -13.99
C HIS A 419 3.94 -4.10 -15.03
N HIS A 420 3.26 -4.46 -16.13
CA HIS A 420 3.85 -5.21 -17.23
C HIS A 420 5.08 -4.48 -17.82
N ASP A 421 4.94 -3.20 -18.18
CA ASP A 421 6.00 -2.44 -18.85
C ASP A 421 7.21 -2.21 -17.94
N LEU A 422 6.97 -1.90 -16.65
CA LEU A 422 8.03 -1.72 -15.67
C LEU A 422 8.82 -3.03 -15.46
N ASN A 423 8.11 -4.16 -15.32
CA ASN A 423 8.73 -5.47 -15.18
C ASN A 423 9.49 -5.88 -16.45
N ALA A 424 8.96 -5.59 -17.66
CA ALA A 424 9.64 -5.92 -18.91
C ALA A 424 10.96 -5.16 -19.08
N LEU A 425 11.03 -3.91 -18.64
CA LEU A 425 12.28 -3.14 -18.64
C LEU A 425 13.26 -3.69 -17.60
N ALA A 426 12.79 -3.96 -16.38
CA ALA A 426 13.62 -4.45 -15.29
C ALA A 426 14.22 -5.83 -15.58
N VAL A 427 13.44 -6.78 -16.12
CA VAL A 427 13.88 -8.13 -16.50
C VAL A 427 15.11 -8.09 -17.45
N GLN A 428 15.16 -7.13 -18.37
CA GLN A 428 16.26 -7.00 -19.32
C GLN A 428 17.57 -6.53 -18.67
N LEU A 429 17.46 -5.88 -17.52
CA LEU A 429 18.62 -5.40 -16.75
C LEU A 429 19.17 -6.46 -15.78
N VAL A 430 18.47 -7.59 -15.61
CA VAL A 430 18.97 -8.69 -14.78
C VAL A 430 19.93 -9.56 -15.59
N ARG A 431 21.11 -9.84 -15.05
CA ARG A 431 22.06 -10.81 -15.64
C ARG A 431 21.41 -12.19 -15.77
N PRO A 432 21.78 -13.01 -16.77
CA PRO A 432 21.33 -14.39 -16.81
C PRO A 432 21.65 -15.14 -15.51
N GLY A 433 20.63 -15.78 -14.91
CA GLY A 433 20.75 -16.41 -13.60
C GLY A 433 20.61 -15.48 -12.40
N GLY A 434 20.51 -14.17 -12.62
CA GLY A 434 20.33 -13.16 -11.58
C GLY A 434 18.92 -13.14 -10.96
N ILE A 435 18.75 -12.33 -9.95
CA ILE A 435 17.54 -12.29 -9.11
C ILE A 435 16.76 -11.01 -9.35
N MET A 436 15.44 -11.12 -9.40
CA MET A 436 14.52 -10.00 -9.40
C MET A 436 13.49 -10.16 -8.30
N LEU A 437 13.34 -9.12 -7.48
CA LEU A 437 12.20 -8.94 -6.60
C LEU A 437 11.27 -7.91 -7.22
N THR A 438 10.00 -8.26 -7.43
CA THR A 438 9.00 -7.30 -7.90
C THR A 438 7.78 -7.29 -7.00
N CYS A 439 7.31 -6.08 -6.66
CA CYS A 439 6.27 -5.84 -5.67
C CYS A 439 5.04 -5.12 -6.25
N SER A 440 3.91 -5.32 -5.60
CA SER A 440 2.69 -4.54 -5.80
C SER A 440 1.95 -4.34 -4.48
N CYS A 441 1.78 -3.10 -4.06
CA CYS A 441 0.99 -2.72 -2.87
C CYS A 441 -0.47 -2.39 -3.19
N SER A 442 -0.95 -2.62 -4.42
CA SER A 442 -2.33 -2.34 -4.84
C SER A 442 -3.26 -3.46 -4.40
N GLY A 443 -4.11 -3.24 -3.40
CA GLY A 443 -5.09 -4.24 -2.92
C GLY A 443 -6.10 -4.69 -4.00
N LEU A 444 -6.37 -3.85 -5.01
CA LEU A 444 -7.26 -4.18 -6.13
C LEU A 444 -6.62 -5.10 -7.18
N VAL A 445 -5.30 -5.24 -7.19
CA VAL A 445 -4.58 -6.17 -8.07
C VAL A 445 -4.53 -7.54 -7.39
N SER A 446 -5.22 -8.53 -7.95
CA SER A 446 -5.15 -9.90 -7.45
C SER A 446 -3.75 -10.50 -7.67
N ARG A 447 -3.43 -11.55 -6.91
CA ARG A 447 -2.19 -12.33 -7.11
C ARG A 447 -2.05 -12.80 -8.56
N ASP A 448 -3.10 -13.40 -9.11
CA ASP A 448 -3.07 -13.99 -10.44
C ASP A 448 -2.92 -12.92 -11.54
N ALA A 449 -3.57 -11.77 -11.38
CA ALA A 449 -3.41 -10.66 -12.32
C ALA A 449 -1.97 -10.10 -12.29
N PHE A 450 -1.36 -10.00 -11.10
CA PHE A 450 0.03 -9.55 -10.97
C PHE A 450 1.01 -10.56 -11.59
N LEU A 451 0.85 -11.85 -11.28
CA LEU A 451 1.67 -12.92 -11.89
C LEU A 451 1.49 -12.99 -13.41
N GLY A 452 0.27 -12.76 -13.91
CA GLY A 452 0.00 -12.65 -15.34
C GLY A 452 0.76 -11.51 -16.02
N ALA A 453 0.82 -10.33 -15.40
CA ALA A 453 1.59 -9.20 -15.91
C ALA A 453 3.09 -9.47 -15.94
N ILE A 454 3.64 -10.10 -14.90
CA ILE A 454 5.05 -10.51 -14.83
C ILE A 454 5.37 -11.56 -15.89
N HIS A 455 4.53 -12.58 -16.04
CA HIS A 455 4.71 -13.63 -17.06
C HIS A 455 4.71 -13.03 -18.47
N ALA A 456 3.78 -12.12 -18.76
CA ALA A 456 3.73 -11.42 -20.04
C ALA A 456 4.99 -10.58 -20.29
N ALA A 457 5.56 -9.95 -19.25
CA ALA A 457 6.83 -9.21 -19.33
C ALA A 457 8.00 -10.15 -19.70
N GLY A 458 8.10 -11.32 -19.09
CA GLY A 458 9.09 -12.34 -19.45
C GLY A 458 8.96 -12.79 -20.91
N ARG A 459 7.76 -13.09 -21.36
CA ARG A 459 7.50 -13.45 -22.77
C ARG A 459 7.89 -12.36 -23.75
N ARG A 460 7.54 -11.10 -23.44
CA ARG A 460 7.89 -9.94 -24.30
C ARG A 460 9.40 -9.77 -24.44
N THR A 461 10.17 -10.09 -23.40
CA THR A 461 11.63 -9.93 -23.37
C THR A 461 12.40 -11.17 -23.81
N GLY A 462 11.71 -12.29 -24.11
CA GLY A 462 12.32 -13.57 -24.43
C GLY A 462 13.08 -14.22 -23.27
N ARG A 463 12.83 -13.77 -22.00
CA ARG A 463 13.50 -14.30 -20.81
C ARG A 463 12.57 -15.28 -20.08
N ALA A 464 13.11 -16.42 -19.68
CA ALA A 464 12.39 -17.34 -18.80
C ALA A 464 12.49 -16.86 -17.36
N LEU A 465 11.33 -16.79 -16.68
CA LEU A 465 11.22 -16.32 -15.30
C LEU A 465 10.86 -17.50 -14.39
N GLN A 466 11.78 -17.88 -13.52
CA GLN A 466 11.56 -18.91 -12.52
C GLN A 466 11.17 -18.27 -11.19
N MET A 467 9.91 -18.37 -10.81
CA MET A 467 9.48 -17.95 -9.49
C MET A 467 9.91 -18.97 -8.45
N PHE A 468 10.73 -18.58 -7.50
CA PHE A 468 11.20 -19.44 -6.42
C PHE A 468 10.56 -19.12 -5.08
N ASP A 469 9.87 -17.98 -4.96
CA ASP A 469 9.05 -17.67 -3.80
C ASP A 469 8.03 -16.56 -4.08
N TYR A 470 7.05 -16.46 -3.15
CA TYR A 470 6.01 -15.44 -3.12
C TYR A 470 5.78 -15.05 -1.66
N THR A 471 6.00 -13.79 -1.31
CA THR A 471 5.82 -13.24 0.04
C THR A 471 4.81 -12.09 0.05
N GLY A 472 4.45 -11.66 1.24
CA GLY A 472 3.57 -10.51 1.48
C GLY A 472 4.23 -9.49 2.39
N ALA A 473 3.39 -8.78 3.14
CA ALA A 473 3.84 -7.87 4.18
C ALA A 473 4.47 -8.65 5.35
N ALA A 474 5.34 -7.98 6.11
CA ALA A 474 5.91 -8.52 7.32
C ALA A 474 4.84 -8.91 8.35
N PRO A 475 5.09 -9.89 9.25
CA PRO A 475 4.06 -10.51 10.11
C PRO A 475 3.37 -9.56 11.09
N ASP A 476 3.92 -8.39 11.34
CA ASP A 476 3.25 -7.32 12.10
C ASP A 476 2.09 -6.63 11.33
N HIS A 477 1.83 -7.11 10.11
CA HIS A 477 0.68 -6.76 9.27
C HIS A 477 -0.25 -7.98 9.11
N PRO A 478 -0.91 -8.45 10.19
CA PRO A 478 -1.72 -9.66 10.14
C PRO A 478 -2.92 -9.48 9.22
N ILE A 479 -3.37 -10.57 8.62
CA ILE A 479 -4.52 -10.61 7.71
C ILE A 479 -5.68 -11.31 8.39
N MET A 480 -6.84 -10.63 8.48
CA MET A 480 -8.07 -11.27 8.91
C MET A 480 -8.73 -12.01 7.75
N LEU A 481 -9.04 -13.29 7.93
CA LEU A 481 -9.62 -14.12 6.88
C LEU A 481 -11.01 -13.66 6.42
N ASN A 482 -11.76 -12.97 7.29
CA ASN A 482 -13.04 -12.34 6.94
C ASN A 482 -12.88 -10.92 6.35
N CYS A 483 -11.64 -10.41 6.21
CA CYS A 483 -11.27 -9.15 5.56
C CYS A 483 -10.00 -9.34 4.72
N PRO A 484 -10.09 -10.03 3.57
CA PRO A 484 -8.93 -10.30 2.72
C PRO A 484 -8.19 -9.05 2.26
N GLU A 485 -8.86 -7.91 2.22
CA GLU A 485 -8.31 -6.60 1.87
C GLU A 485 -7.23 -6.11 2.85
N SER A 486 -7.19 -6.66 4.08
CA SER A 486 -6.09 -6.42 5.02
C SER A 486 -4.75 -6.95 4.50
N GLY A 487 -4.75 -7.88 3.53
CA GLY A 487 -3.56 -8.38 2.84
C GLY A 487 -3.39 -7.72 1.48
N TYR A 488 -2.60 -6.66 1.40
CA TYR A 488 -2.47 -5.85 0.18
C TYR A 488 -1.15 -6.04 -0.56
N LEU A 489 -0.06 -6.37 0.12
CA LEU A 489 1.27 -6.48 -0.47
C LEU A 489 1.49 -7.85 -1.13
N LYS A 490 2.04 -7.81 -2.32
CA LYS A 490 2.52 -8.96 -3.11
C LYS A 490 3.97 -8.72 -3.45
N ALA A 491 4.85 -9.67 -3.14
CA ALA A 491 6.27 -9.64 -3.46
C ALA A 491 6.65 -10.97 -4.13
N VAL A 492 7.07 -10.90 -5.38
CA VAL A 492 7.39 -12.05 -6.24
C VAL A 492 8.89 -12.13 -6.42
N TRP A 493 9.46 -13.29 -6.09
CA TRP A 493 10.88 -13.56 -6.14
C TRP A 493 11.20 -14.43 -7.35
N LEU A 494 12.01 -13.88 -8.24
CA LEU A 494 12.28 -14.46 -9.55
C LEU A 494 13.79 -14.70 -9.74
N ARG A 495 14.12 -15.83 -10.36
CA ARG A 495 15.38 -16.02 -11.06
C ARG A 495 15.14 -15.79 -12.54
N VAL A 496 15.96 -14.95 -13.16
CA VAL A 496 15.83 -14.56 -14.57
C VAL A 496 16.83 -15.39 -15.38
N LEU A 497 16.33 -16.28 -16.25
CA LEU A 497 17.14 -17.24 -17.03
C LEU A 497 17.35 -16.75 -18.46
#